data_5be98ee29c42d25b636380ad85587353
#
_entry.id   5be98ee29c42d25b636380ad85587353
#
_cell.length_a   1.000
_cell.length_b   1.000
_cell.length_c   1.000
_cell.angle_alpha   90.00
_cell.angle_beta   90.00
_cell.angle_gamma   90.00
#
_symmetry.space_group_name_H-M   'P 1'
#
loop_
_entity.id
_entity.type
_entity.pdbx_description
1 polymer ?
#
loop_
_entity_poly.entity_id
_entity_poly.type
_entity_poly.pdbx_seq_one_letter_code
_entity_poly.pdbx_strand_id
1 'polypeptide(L)'
;FDQNGSSNVRYLKEKFLKTVNFPANCYALNSNKEVMDYVINKNNAVGIIGVGWISDSDDTTSMTFLNQINVVALKNDTAKEYTDYYKPYQAYIAQRFYPFTRNIYTVCTEPRAGLATGFTAFLAGDKGQRIYLKSGLVPAKMPLRLIKISK
;
A
#
# COMPACT_ATOMS: atom_id res chain seq x y z
N PHE A 1 10.76 -5.25 7.22
CA PHE A 1 10.57 -4.09 6.33
C PHE A 1 11.44 -4.20 5.09
N ASP A 2 11.05 -3.51 4.01
CA ASP A 2 11.72 -3.51 2.71
C ASP A 2 13.12 -2.87 2.72
N GLN A 3 13.31 -1.70 3.32
CA GLN A 3 14.61 -1.03 3.42
C GLN A 3 14.67 -0.07 4.60
N ASN A 4 15.87 0.13 5.15
CA ASN A 4 16.12 1.21 6.10
C ASN A 4 15.86 2.57 5.42
N GLY A 5 14.98 3.38 5.98
CA GLY A 5 14.62 4.69 5.40
C GLY A 5 13.56 4.61 4.30
N SER A 6 12.99 3.45 4.02
CA SER A 6 11.84 3.32 3.13
C SER A 6 10.65 4.14 3.63
N SER A 7 9.75 4.45 2.71
CA SER A 7 8.51 5.16 3.05
C SER A 7 7.60 4.37 4.01
N ASN A 8 7.69 3.04 4.02
CA ASN A 8 6.96 2.17 4.94
C ASN A 8 7.50 2.32 6.37
N VAL A 9 8.82 2.24 6.52
CA VAL A 9 9.51 2.44 7.81
C VAL A 9 9.23 3.84 8.38
N ARG A 10 9.37 4.87 7.53
CA ARG A 10 9.10 6.25 7.94
C ARG A 10 7.66 6.43 8.41
N TYR A 11 6.69 5.96 7.63
CA TYR A 11 5.27 6.05 7.96
C TYR A 11 4.96 5.43 9.33
N LEU A 12 5.47 4.24 9.60
CA LEU A 12 5.22 3.56 10.87
C LEU A 12 5.92 4.26 12.03
N LYS A 13 7.16 4.74 11.82
CA LYS A 13 7.88 5.50 12.84
C LYS A 13 7.13 6.78 13.21
N GLU A 14 6.70 7.56 12.24
CA GLU A 14 5.99 8.82 12.46
C GLU A 14 4.60 8.59 13.09
N LYS A 15 3.88 7.58 12.65
CA LYS A 15 2.50 7.35 13.11
C LYS A 15 2.42 6.67 14.48
N PHE A 16 3.31 5.73 14.78
CA PHE A 16 3.19 4.88 15.97
C PHE A 16 4.33 5.06 16.97
N LEU A 17 5.56 5.19 16.52
CA LEU A 17 6.72 5.24 17.40
C LEU A 17 7.12 6.67 17.82
N LYS A 18 6.79 7.66 16.96
CA LYS A 18 7.15 9.08 17.18
C LYS A 18 8.65 9.26 17.46
N THR A 19 9.05 9.27 18.75
CA THR A 19 10.43 9.46 19.21
C THR A 19 11.13 8.16 19.60
N VAL A 20 10.42 7.05 19.66
CA VAL A 20 10.97 5.74 20.07
C VAL A 20 11.58 5.02 18.86
N ASN A 21 12.67 4.31 19.07
CA ASN A 21 13.24 3.43 18.04
C ASN A 21 12.45 2.13 17.92
N PHE A 22 12.57 1.49 16.75
CA PHE A 22 12.03 0.14 16.57
C PHE A 22 12.67 -0.83 17.57
N PRO A 23 11.89 -1.78 18.10
CA PRO A 23 12.43 -2.86 18.94
C PRO A 23 13.49 -3.68 18.19
N ALA A 24 14.37 -4.35 18.96
CA ALA A 24 15.48 -5.13 18.41
C ALA A 24 15.04 -6.31 17.52
N ASN A 25 13.78 -6.73 17.61
CA ASN A 25 13.20 -7.77 16.75
C ASN A 25 12.62 -7.24 15.42
N CYS A 26 12.84 -5.96 15.11
CA CYS A 26 12.46 -5.36 13.84
C CYS A 26 13.68 -5.26 12.92
N TYR A 27 13.55 -5.82 11.72
CA TYR A 27 14.63 -5.87 10.74
C TYR A 27 14.21 -5.18 9.44
N ALA A 28 15.15 -4.49 8.80
CA ALA A 28 15.02 -4.05 7.42
C ALA A 28 15.83 -4.99 6.52
N LEU A 29 15.23 -5.36 5.41
CA LEU A 29 15.85 -6.13 4.34
C LEU A 29 16.19 -5.20 3.16
N ASN A 30 16.60 -5.74 2.01
CA ASN A 30 17.00 -4.90 0.89
C ASN A 30 15.90 -4.70 -0.16
N SER A 31 14.86 -5.54 -0.12
CA SER A 31 13.76 -5.49 -1.10
C SER A 31 12.47 -6.07 -0.55
N ASN A 32 11.33 -5.73 -1.19
CA ASN A 32 10.05 -6.34 -0.87
C ASN A 32 10.05 -7.86 -1.11
N LYS A 33 10.77 -8.32 -2.14
CA LYS A 33 10.91 -9.76 -2.41
C LYS A 33 11.57 -10.48 -1.23
N GLU A 34 12.67 -9.95 -0.71
CA GLU A 34 13.33 -10.54 0.46
C GLU A 34 12.43 -10.56 1.70
N VAL A 35 11.58 -9.53 1.89
CA VAL A 35 10.59 -9.52 2.98
C VAL A 35 9.59 -10.67 2.81
N MET A 36 9.11 -10.91 1.59
CA MET A 36 8.19 -12.00 1.28
C MET A 36 8.83 -13.36 1.52
N ASP A 37 10.04 -13.55 0.98
CA ASP A 37 10.81 -14.79 1.15
C ASP A 37 11.08 -15.07 2.65
N TYR A 38 11.39 -14.03 3.42
CA TYR A 38 11.60 -14.15 4.87
C TYR A 38 10.33 -14.60 5.60
N VAL A 39 9.17 -14.01 5.29
CA VAL A 39 7.90 -14.34 5.94
C VAL A 39 7.45 -15.76 5.58
N ILE A 40 7.62 -16.18 4.32
CA ILE A 40 7.30 -17.55 3.88
C ILE A 40 8.10 -18.58 4.66
N ASN A 41 9.37 -18.31 4.93
CA ASN A 41 10.28 -19.23 5.61
C ASN A 41 10.26 -19.13 7.15
N LYS A 42 9.49 -18.19 7.73
CA LYS A 42 9.46 -17.93 9.18
C LYS A 42 8.02 -17.81 9.70
N ASN A 43 7.54 -18.85 10.38
CA ASN A 43 6.16 -18.90 10.89
C ASN A 43 5.80 -17.82 11.93
N ASN A 44 6.80 -17.20 12.56
CA ASN A 44 6.62 -16.15 13.58
C ASN A 44 7.04 -14.76 13.11
N ALA A 45 7.02 -14.53 11.81
CA ALA A 45 7.40 -13.26 11.20
C ALA A 45 6.20 -12.52 10.63
N VAL A 46 6.24 -11.18 10.70
CA VAL A 46 5.29 -10.27 10.04
C VAL A 46 6.06 -9.36 9.09
N GLY A 47 5.70 -9.41 7.82
CA GLY A 47 6.25 -8.54 6.79
C GLY A 47 5.40 -7.29 6.56
N ILE A 48 6.05 -6.14 6.35
CA ILE A 48 5.37 -4.89 6.00
C ILE A 48 5.94 -4.40 4.68
N ILE A 49 5.10 -4.38 3.66
CA ILE A 49 5.41 -3.98 2.29
C ILE A 49 4.32 -3.05 1.74
N GLY A 50 4.61 -2.37 0.64
CA GLY A 50 3.59 -1.58 -0.06
C GLY A 50 2.60 -2.50 -0.80
N VAL A 51 1.30 -2.21 -0.70
CA VAL A 51 0.25 -3.03 -1.33
C VAL A 51 0.41 -3.10 -2.85
N GLY A 52 0.86 -2.04 -3.50
CA GLY A 52 1.08 -2.02 -4.95
C GLY A 52 2.09 -3.05 -5.46
N TRP A 53 2.92 -3.62 -4.57
CA TRP A 53 3.89 -4.65 -4.95
C TRP A 53 3.26 -6.05 -5.12
N ILE A 54 2.10 -6.28 -4.51
CA ILE A 54 1.41 -7.58 -4.52
C ILE A 54 -0.02 -7.50 -5.09
N SER A 55 -0.43 -6.37 -5.62
CA SER A 55 -1.81 -6.14 -6.07
C SER A 55 -1.98 -6.19 -7.60
N ASP A 56 -0.91 -6.44 -8.35
CA ASP A 56 -1.00 -6.65 -9.78
C ASP A 56 -1.47 -8.08 -10.06
N SER A 57 -2.74 -8.20 -10.48
CA SER A 57 -3.35 -9.49 -10.81
C SER A 57 -2.78 -10.13 -12.08
N ASP A 58 -2.11 -9.35 -12.91
CA ASP A 58 -1.50 -9.82 -14.15
C ASP A 58 -0.07 -10.34 -13.91
N ASP A 59 0.52 -10.10 -12.73
CA ASP A 59 1.83 -10.61 -12.34
C ASP A 59 1.73 -11.96 -11.62
N THR A 60 2.18 -13.00 -12.28
CA THR A 60 2.20 -14.38 -11.74
C THR A 60 3.03 -14.52 -10.46
N THR A 61 4.07 -13.70 -10.30
CA THR A 61 4.92 -13.70 -9.10
C THR A 61 4.14 -13.22 -7.88
N SER A 62 3.41 -12.14 -8.02
CA SER A 62 2.54 -11.58 -6.98
C SER A 62 1.47 -12.59 -6.54
N MET A 63 0.83 -13.26 -7.49
CA MET A 63 -0.17 -14.29 -7.21
C MET A 63 0.42 -15.50 -6.48
N THR A 64 1.62 -15.94 -6.87
CA THR A 64 2.32 -17.04 -6.21
C THR A 64 2.63 -16.71 -4.75
N PHE A 65 3.11 -15.51 -4.47
CA PHE A 65 3.38 -15.08 -3.11
C PHE A 65 2.10 -15.00 -2.25
N LEU A 66 1.02 -14.44 -2.81
CA LEU A 66 -0.26 -14.32 -2.08
C LEU A 66 -0.83 -15.68 -1.66
N ASN A 67 -0.56 -16.73 -2.41
CA ASN A 67 -0.98 -18.08 -2.06
C ASN A 67 -0.15 -18.71 -0.93
N GLN A 68 1.03 -18.17 -0.63
CA GLN A 68 1.95 -18.69 0.38
C GLN A 68 1.95 -17.91 1.69
N ILE A 69 1.26 -16.77 1.75
CA ILE A 69 1.20 -15.90 2.93
C ILE A 69 -0.23 -15.62 3.35
N ASN A 70 -0.39 -15.20 4.60
CA ASN A 70 -1.65 -14.70 5.12
C ASN A 70 -1.61 -13.17 5.19
N VAL A 71 -2.45 -12.50 4.41
CA VAL A 71 -2.62 -11.04 4.52
C VAL A 71 -3.41 -10.71 5.77
N VAL A 72 -2.78 -9.95 6.67
CA VAL A 72 -3.35 -9.58 7.97
C VAL A 72 -4.47 -8.55 7.77
N ALA A 73 -5.62 -8.82 8.39
CA ALA A 73 -6.69 -7.84 8.50
C ALA A 73 -6.49 -6.99 9.76
N LEU A 74 -6.75 -5.69 9.65
CA LEU A 74 -6.59 -4.74 10.73
C LEU A 74 -7.91 -4.04 11.05
N LYS A 75 -8.14 -3.77 12.33
CA LYS A 75 -9.25 -2.95 12.79
C LYS A 75 -8.83 -1.49 12.87
N ASN A 76 -9.74 -0.60 12.48
CA ASN A 76 -9.52 0.84 12.59
C ASN A 76 -10.17 1.36 13.88
N ASP A 77 -9.39 1.48 14.95
CA ASP A 77 -9.88 1.96 16.25
C ASP A 77 -10.18 3.46 16.31
N THR A 78 -9.77 4.23 15.29
CA THR A 78 -10.04 5.68 15.24
C THR A 78 -11.47 6.01 14.82
N ALA A 79 -12.18 5.06 14.24
CA ALA A 79 -13.56 5.22 13.80
C ALA A 79 -14.46 4.30 14.61
N LYS A 80 -15.25 4.87 15.54
CA LYS A 80 -16.18 4.12 16.40
C LYS A 80 -17.24 3.31 15.64
N GLU A 81 -17.40 3.61 14.36
CA GLU A 81 -18.41 3.04 13.46
C GLU A 81 -17.96 1.71 12.81
N TYR A 82 -16.63 1.40 12.89
CA TYR A 82 -16.05 0.23 12.21
C TYR A 82 -15.67 -0.85 13.22
N THR A 83 -16.53 -1.86 13.36
CA THR A 83 -16.35 -2.95 14.34
C THR A 83 -15.52 -4.10 13.81
N ASP A 84 -15.33 -4.18 12.48
CA ASP A 84 -14.74 -5.32 11.81
C ASP A 84 -13.25 -5.14 11.48
N TYR A 85 -12.62 -6.24 11.08
CA TYR A 85 -11.24 -6.29 10.60
C TYR A 85 -11.22 -6.27 9.07
N TYR A 86 -10.43 -5.38 8.48
CA TYR A 86 -10.35 -5.18 7.05
C TYR A 86 -8.96 -5.51 6.51
N LYS A 87 -8.91 -6.18 5.37
CA LYS A 87 -7.69 -6.39 4.58
C LYS A 87 -7.42 -5.17 3.70
N PRO A 88 -6.17 -4.96 3.21
CA PRO A 88 -5.80 -3.79 2.40
C PRO A 88 -6.32 -3.85 0.96
N TYR A 89 -7.59 -4.17 0.75
CA TYR A 89 -8.22 -4.10 -0.55
C TYR A 89 -8.54 -2.64 -0.92
N GLN A 90 -8.44 -2.32 -2.21
CA GLN A 90 -8.68 -0.97 -2.72
C GLN A 90 -9.99 -0.34 -2.18
N ALA A 91 -11.07 -1.13 -2.15
CA ALA A 91 -12.37 -0.68 -1.65
C ALA A 91 -12.29 -0.23 -0.17
N TYR A 92 -11.63 -1.00 0.68
CA TYR A 92 -11.49 -0.69 2.10
C TYR A 92 -10.50 0.45 2.37
N ILE A 93 -9.47 0.57 1.52
CA ILE A 93 -8.54 1.70 1.55
C ILE A 93 -9.27 2.99 1.15
N ALA A 94 -10.05 2.97 0.07
CA ALA A 94 -10.83 4.12 -0.41
C ALA A 94 -11.85 4.61 0.62
N GLN A 95 -12.49 3.70 1.33
CA GLN A 95 -13.47 4.00 2.39
C GLN A 95 -12.82 4.30 3.75
N ARG A 96 -11.49 4.26 3.84
CA ARG A 96 -10.73 4.46 5.09
C ARG A 96 -11.05 3.44 6.19
N PHE A 97 -11.56 2.27 5.82
CA PHE A 97 -11.77 1.17 6.76
C PHE A 97 -10.43 0.54 7.18
N TYR A 98 -9.50 0.39 6.23
CA TYR A 98 -8.16 -0.08 6.52
C TYR A 98 -7.29 1.05 7.08
N PRO A 99 -6.65 0.88 8.26
CA PRO A 99 -6.01 1.99 8.98
C PRO A 99 -4.64 2.41 8.44
N PHE A 100 -3.90 1.52 7.75
CA PHE A 100 -2.55 1.80 7.27
C PHE A 100 -2.58 2.32 5.85
N THR A 101 -2.99 3.57 5.70
CA THR A 101 -3.09 4.25 4.41
C THR A 101 -2.21 5.49 4.38
N ARG A 102 -1.63 5.77 3.21
CA ARG A 102 -0.84 6.97 2.96
C ARG A 102 -1.08 7.47 1.54
N ASN A 103 -0.94 8.77 1.35
CA ASN A 103 -1.03 9.36 0.03
C ASN A 103 0.30 9.21 -0.73
N ILE A 104 0.21 9.05 -2.03
CA ILE A 104 1.33 9.13 -2.96
C ILE A 104 1.21 10.46 -3.69
N TYR A 105 2.27 11.25 -3.68
CA TYR A 105 2.33 12.57 -4.30
C TYR A 105 3.30 12.57 -5.47
N THR A 106 2.91 13.21 -6.55
CA THR A 106 3.82 13.59 -7.64
C THR A 106 4.18 15.05 -7.46
N VAL A 107 5.47 15.34 -7.41
CA VAL A 107 5.99 16.73 -7.30
C VAL A 107 6.65 17.09 -8.63
N CYS A 108 6.19 18.18 -9.24
CA CYS A 108 6.77 18.73 -10.45
C CYS A 108 7.50 20.04 -10.10
N THR A 109 8.80 20.11 -10.39
CA THR A 109 9.64 21.28 -10.13
C THR A 109 9.96 22.08 -11.41
N GLU A 110 9.34 21.72 -12.54
CA GLU A 110 9.54 22.39 -13.81
C GLU A 110 8.93 23.81 -13.76
N PRO A 111 9.72 24.87 -14.05
CA PRO A 111 9.26 26.24 -13.89
C PRO A 111 8.34 26.72 -15.03
N ARG A 112 8.27 26.00 -16.13
CA ARG A 112 7.44 26.30 -17.31
C ARG A 112 6.71 25.04 -17.78
N ALA A 113 5.68 25.21 -18.59
CA ALA A 113 4.99 24.09 -19.21
C ALA A 113 5.93 23.31 -20.14
N GLY A 114 6.17 22.05 -19.83
CA GLY A 114 7.07 21.16 -20.55
C GLY A 114 6.76 19.68 -20.28
N LEU A 115 7.76 18.83 -20.44
CA LEU A 115 7.59 17.37 -20.36
C LEU A 115 7.12 16.91 -18.97
N ALA A 116 7.70 17.43 -17.90
CA ALA A 116 7.34 17.04 -16.53
C ALA A 116 5.92 17.51 -16.19
N THR A 117 5.54 18.71 -16.59
CA THR A 117 4.16 19.22 -16.44
C THR A 117 3.17 18.37 -17.24
N GLY A 118 3.52 18.01 -18.49
CA GLY A 118 2.70 17.14 -19.34
C GLY A 118 2.53 15.73 -18.72
N PHE A 119 3.61 15.14 -18.19
CA PHE A 119 3.55 13.86 -17.50
C PHE A 119 2.69 13.92 -16.23
N THR A 120 2.81 14.96 -15.43
CA THR A 120 1.97 15.16 -14.24
C THR A 120 0.50 15.30 -14.61
N ALA A 121 0.19 16.04 -15.69
CA ALA A 121 -1.17 16.16 -16.22
C ALA A 121 -1.70 14.80 -16.72
N PHE A 122 -0.87 14.01 -17.40
CA PHE A 122 -1.23 12.63 -17.80
C PHE A 122 -1.56 11.76 -16.59
N LEU A 123 -0.73 11.78 -15.54
CA LEU A 123 -0.98 11.00 -14.32
C LEU A 123 -2.28 11.41 -13.63
N ALA A 124 -2.59 12.72 -13.63
CA ALA A 124 -3.84 13.24 -13.06
C ALA A 124 -5.08 13.03 -13.95
N GLY A 125 -4.89 12.68 -15.21
CA GLY A 125 -5.96 12.40 -16.19
C GLY A 125 -6.48 10.96 -16.10
N ASP A 126 -7.56 10.68 -16.84
CA ASP A 126 -8.25 9.38 -16.81
C ASP A 126 -7.33 8.20 -17.12
N LYS A 127 -6.43 8.33 -18.09
CA LYS A 127 -5.50 7.26 -18.46
C LYS A 127 -4.54 6.92 -17.31
N GLY A 128 -3.93 7.94 -16.70
CA GLY A 128 -3.04 7.77 -15.54
C GLY A 128 -3.78 7.19 -14.33
N GLN A 129 -4.98 7.67 -14.05
CA GLN A 129 -5.79 7.18 -12.94
C GLN A 129 -6.23 5.72 -13.13
N ARG A 130 -6.49 5.27 -14.36
CA ARG A 130 -6.74 3.87 -14.67
C ARG A 130 -5.51 2.98 -14.45
N ILE A 131 -4.31 3.49 -14.71
CA ILE A 131 -3.07 2.77 -14.40
C ILE A 131 -2.94 2.57 -12.89
N TYR A 132 -3.15 3.62 -12.08
CA TYR A 132 -3.17 3.49 -10.62
C TYR A 132 -4.21 2.48 -10.14
N LEU A 133 -5.41 2.50 -10.71
CA LEU A 133 -6.46 1.53 -10.36
C LEU A 133 -6.02 0.09 -10.65
N LYS A 134 -5.43 -0.17 -11.81
CA LYS A 134 -4.92 -1.51 -12.18
C LYS A 134 -3.77 -1.96 -11.28
N SER A 135 -2.89 -1.05 -10.88
CA SER A 135 -1.78 -1.33 -9.96
C SER A 135 -2.21 -1.52 -8.49
N GLY A 136 -3.49 -1.68 -8.21
CA GLY A 136 -3.98 -1.88 -6.84
C GLY A 136 -4.01 -0.63 -5.96
N LEU A 137 -3.70 0.54 -6.52
CA LEU A 137 -3.73 1.82 -5.82
C LEU A 137 -5.10 2.49 -5.94
N VAL A 138 -5.47 3.28 -4.95
CA VAL A 138 -6.72 4.06 -4.99
C VAL A 138 -6.49 5.31 -5.82
N PRO A 139 -7.21 5.49 -6.95
CA PRO A 139 -7.10 6.69 -7.77
C PRO A 139 -7.60 7.93 -7.03
N ALA A 140 -6.96 9.08 -7.26
CA ALA A 140 -7.35 10.33 -6.60
C ALA A 140 -8.66 10.94 -7.15
N LYS A 141 -8.99 10.67 -8.41
CA LYS A 141 -10.12 11.30 -9.12
C LYS A 141 -11.19 10.35 -9.64
N MET A 142 -10.91 9.03 -9.68
CA MET A 142 -11.91 8.05 -10.15
C MET A 142 -12.69 7.48 -8.96
N PRO A 143 -14.03 7.57 -8.96
CA PRO A 143 -14.82 6.90 -7.96
C PRO A 143 -14.74 5.38 -8.14
N LEU A 144 -14.45 4.66 -7.06
CA LEU A 144 -14.54 3.19 -7.05
C LEU A 144 -16.02 2.80 -7.01
N ARG A 145 -16.46 1.96 -7.96
CA ARG A 145 -17.78 1.35 -7.90
C ARG A 145 -17.72 0.12 -7.01
N LEU A 146 -18.42 0.18 -5.89
CA LEU A 146 -18.62 -0.98 -5.02
C LEU A 146 -19.90 -1.70 -5.45
N ILE A 147 -19.75 -2.92 -5.93
CA ILE A 147 -20.90 -3.79 -6.25
C ILE A 147 -21.03 -4.80 -5.10
N LYS A 148 -22.09 -4.70 -4.31
CA LYS A 148 -22.46 -5.77 -3.39
C LYS A 148 -23.05 -6.90 -4.22
N ILE A 149 -22.35 -8.01 -4.29
CA ILE A 149 -22.91 -9.25 -4.82
C ILE A 149 -23.65 -9.90 -3.64
N SER A 150 -24.97 -9.79 -3.62
CA SER A 150 -25.79 -10.61 -2.72
C SER A 150 -25.75 -12.05 -3.24
N LYS A 151 -25.32 -12.96 -2.40
CA LYS A 151 -25.48 -14.41 -2.62
C LYS A 151 -26.91 -14.79 -2.37
#